data_13df0b3e31b4b00590273693c0ef1988
#
_entry.id   13df0b3e31b4b00590273693c0ef1988
#
_cell.length_a   1.000
_cell.length_b   1.000
_cell.length_c   1.000
_cell.angle_alpha   90.00
_cell.angle_beta   90.00
_cell.angle_gamma   90.00
#
_symmetry.space_group_name_H-M   'P 1'
#
loop_
_entity.id
_entity.type
_entity.pdbx_description
1 polymer ?
#
loop_
_entity_poly.entity_id
_entity_poly.type
_entity_poly.pdbx_seq_one_letter_code
_entity_poly.pdbx_strand_id
1 'polypeptide(L)'
;MKNFMNYDFNITKIVLACYVPPGLGKIRHTDRPSHGLAFHLASEKTYHFLGGPSAPVYENYIVYMPKGSSYSVETKIPGGCYAINFQIDEAVDFQPFSIKIKSASVAEAFKTARKHWDLKEAGYLMRTKAELCAIISKMQKEYHDPYLPKSKYGIIAPAVEHINENFGTEAMNISHLSSLCGITPEYFRRLFREHFGDSPISYINKMKIKKAEELLSSGMYSISEAAYLSGYTDLSHFSREFKRHVGLAPKEYSGKI
;
A
#
# COMPACT_ATOMS: atom_id res chain seq x y z
N MET A 1 -1.75 -20.16 1.13
CA MET A 1 -2.32 -19.32 0.05
C MET A 1 -1.79 -17.92 0.20
N LYS A 2 -1.26 -17.33 -0.90
CA LYS A 2 -0.77 -15.96 -0.87
C LYS A 2 -1.97 -15.00 -0.85
N ASN A 3 -1.91 -13.96 0.01
CA ASN A 3 -2.96 -12.96 0.09
C ASN A 3 -2.60 -11.78 -0.83
N PHE A 4 -3.47 -11.41 -1.76
CA PHE A 4 -3.29 -10.28 -2.67
C PHE A 4 -2.91 -8.98 -1.95
N MET A 5 -3.46 -8.75 -0.75
CA MET A 5 -3.22 -7.53 0.02
C MET A 5 -1.84 -7.46 0.70
N ASN A 6 -1.12 -8.58 0.77
CA ASN A 6 0.20 -8.66 1.44
C ASN A 6 1.32 -9.05 0.47
N TYR A 7 1.01 -9.12 -0.82
CA TYR A 7 1.95 -9.67 -1.78
C TYR A 7 2.43 -8.59 -2.74
N ASP A 8 3.75 -8.52 -2.90
CA ASP A 8 4.38 -7.71 -3.93
C ASP A 8 4.52 -8.55 -5.21
N PHE A 9 3.90 -8.09 -6.29
CA PHE A 9 3.92 -8.76 -7.59
C PHE A 9 4.19 -7.75 -8.70
N ASN A 10 4.84 -8.23 -9.74
CA ASN A 10 5.16 -7.39 -10.89
C ASN A 10 4.03 -7.42 -11.93
N ILE A 11 3.49 -6.24 -12.24
CA ILE A 11 2.51 -6.07 -13.32
C ILE A 11 3.26 -6.03 -14.65
N THR A 12 3.12 -7.07 -15.46
CA THR A 12 3.83 -7.18 -16.75
C THR A 12 3.12 -6.45 -17.88
N LYS A 13 1.77 -6.47 -17.90
CA LYS A 13 0.98 -5.90 -18.99
C LYS A 13 -0.36 -5.37 -18.50
N ILE A 14 -0.76 -4.19 -18.97
CA ILE A 14 -2.15 -3.74 -18.94
C ILE A 14 -2.85 -4.29 -20.19
N VAL A 15 -3.96 -4.99 -19.99
CA VAL A 15 -4.75 -5.59 -21.08
C VAL A 15 -5.85 -4.64 -21.53
N LEU A 16 -6.52 -3.99 -20.56
CA LEU A 16 -7.64 -3.10 -20.83
C LEU A 16 -7.90 -2.22 -19.60
N ALA A 17 -8.21 -0.95 -19.82
CA ALA A 17 -8.84 -0.09 -18.82
C ALA A 17 -10.09 0.53 -19.43
N CYS A 18 -11.26 0.27 -18.83
CA CYS A 18 -12.53 0.66 -19.43
C CYS A 18 -13.58 1.08 -18.39
N TYR A 19 -14.63 1.71 -18.87
CA TYR A 19 -15.87 1.89 -18.14
C TYR A 19 -16.90 0.88 -18.66
N VAL A 20 -17.50 0.14 -17.75
CA VAL A 20 -18.61 -0.77 -18.04
C VAL A 20 -19.90 -0.07 -17.63
N PRO A 21 -20.80 0.24 -18.57
CA PRO A 21 -22.06 0.93 -18.27
C PRO A 21 -23.01 0.04 -17.46
N PRO A 22 -24.02 0.61 -16.82
CA PRO A 22 -25.07 -0.15 -16.16
C PRO A 22 -25.71 -1.15 -17.11
N GLY A 23 -25.87 -2.39 -16.66
CA GLY A 23 -26.54 -3.45 -17.40
C GLY A 23 -27.41 -4.28 -16.48
N LEU A 24 -28.53 -4.77 -17.02
CA LEU A 24 -29.44 -5.70 -16.35
C LEU A 24 -29.18 -7.13 -16.87
N GLY A 25 -29.30 -8.11 -15.97
CA GLY A 25 -29.26 -9.53 -16.32
C GLY A 25 -28.06 -10.29 -15.73
N LYS A 26 -28.02 -11.59 -16.01
CA LYS A 26 -26.94 -12.47 -15.60
C LYS A 26 -25.82 -12.40 -16.65
N ILE A 27 -24.65 -11.90 -16.24
CA ILE A 27 -23.45 -11.93 -17.05
C ILE A 27 -22.64 -13.16 -16.58
N ARG A 28 -22.12 -13.95 -17.52
CA ARG A 28 -21.27 -15.09 -17.24
C ARG A 28 -19.93 -14.92 -17.95
N HIS A 29 -18.87 -15.13 -17.19
CA HIS A 29 -17.50 -15.20 -17.69
C HIS A 29 -16.93 -16.58 -17.40
N THR A 30 -16.23 -17.15 -18.37
CA THR A 30 -15.55 -18.44 -18.23
C THR A 30 -14.08 -18.26 -18.54
N ASP A 31 -13.23 -18.87 -17.75
CA ASP A 31 -11.78 -18.94 -17.95
C ASP A 31 -11.16 -17.57 -18.31
N ARG A 32 -11.20 -16.64 -17.37
CA ARG A 32 -10.66 -15.28 -17.60
C ARG A 32 -9.21 -15.30 -18.11
N PRO A 33 -8.90 -14.61 -19.22
CA PRO A 33 -7.53 -14.58 -19.76
C PRO A 33 -6.58 -13.69 -18.96
N SER A 34 -7.08 -12.87 -18.02
CA SER A 34 -6.33 -11.87 -17.26
C SER A 34 -6.90 -11.67 -15.88
N HIS A 35 -6.10 -11.15 -14.96
CA HIS A 35 -6.58 -10.58 -13.70
C HIS A 35 -7.40 -9.33 -13.95
N GLY A 36 -8.30 -9.01 -13.04
CA GLY A 36 -9.12 -7.79 -13.13
C GLY A 36 -9.42 -7.18 -11.78
N LEU A 37 -9.39 -5.86 -11.71
CA LEU A 37 -9.97 -5.07 -10.64
C LEU A 37 -11.11 -4.24 -11.22
N ALA A 38 -12.29 -4.26 -10.58
CA ALA A 38 -13.41 -3.43 -10.97
C ALA A 38 -13.92 -2.62 -9.77
N PHE A 39 -13.90 -1.29 -9.92
CA PHE A 39 -14.44 -0.33 -8.95
C PHE A 39 -15.88 -0.01 -9.30
N HIS A 40 -16.79 -0.34 -8.39
CA HIS A 40 -18.23 -0.19 -8.56
C HIS A 40 -18.71 1.18 -8.10
N LEU A 41 -19.48 1.83 -8.97
CA LEU A 41 -20.29 3.01 -8.66
C LEU A 41 -21.59 2.57 -7.98
N ALA A 42 -22.59 3.46 -7.92
CA ALA A 42 -23.90 3.15 -7.33
C ALA A 42 -24.49 1.85 -7.92
N SER A 43 -24.29 0.73 -7.28
CA SER A 43 -24.76 -0.60 -7.73
C SER A 43 -24.89 -1.58 -6.56
N GLU A 44 -25.74 -2.60 -6.73
CA GLU A 44 -25.78 -3.78 -5.88
C GLU A 44 -25.71 -5.02 -6.74
N LYS A 45 -24.60 -5.75 -6.65
CA LYS A 45 -24.31 -6.96 -7.44
C LYS A 45 -23.63 -8.02 -6.58
N THR A 46 -23.71 -9.27 -7.01
CA THR A 46 -22.98 -10.37 -6.39
C THR A 46 -22.26 -11.17 -7.48
N TYR A 47 -20.95 -11.35 -7.31
CA TYR A 47 -20.12 -12.20 -8.16
C TYR A 47 -20.08 -13.59 -7.54
N HIS A 48 -20.57 -14.59 -8.26
CA HIS A 48 -20.56 -16.00 -7.85
C HIS A 48 -19.45 -16.73 -8.59
N PHE A 49 -18.33 -16.96 -7.93
CA PHE A 49 -17.16 -17.65 -8.51
C PHE A 49 -17.34 -19.17 -8.45
N LEU A 50 -17.07 -19.84 -9.56
CA LEU A 50 -17.09 -21.30 -9.63
C LEU A 50 -15.91 -21.87 -8.83
N GLY A 51 -16.23 -22.68 -7.81
CA GLY A 51 -15.19 -23.22 -6.91
C GLY A 51 -14.58 -22.22 -5.92
N GLY A 52 -15.16 -21.02 -5.79
CA GLY A 52 -14.68 -19.96 -4.91
C GLY A 52 -15.80 -19.27 -4.11
N PRO A 53 -15.44 -18.26 -3.31
CA PRO A 53 -16.42 -17.51 -2.54
C PRO A 53 -17.28 -16.61 -3.42
N SER A 54 -18.48 -16.28 -2.97
CA SER A 54 -19.29 -15.20 -3.53
C SER A 54 -18.76 -13.85 -3.03
N ALA A 55 -18.67 -12.87 -3.93
CA ALA A 55 -18.18 -11.52 -3.63
C ALA A 55 -19.31 -10.49 -3.86
N PRO A 56 -20.02 -10.05 -2.80
CA PRO A 56 -20.99 -8.97 -2.91
C PRO A 56 -20.27 -7.63 -3.13
N VAL A 57 -20.83 -6.78 -3.97
CA VAL A 57 -20.33 -5.46 -4.26
C VAL A 57 -21.45 -4.42 -4.20
N TYR A 58 -21.11 -3.29 -3.63
CA TYR A 58 -21.96 -2.12 -3.47
C TYR A 58 -21.23 -0.88 -4.00
N GLU A 59 -21.79 0.28 -3.79
CA GLU A 59 -21.11 1.53 -4.07
C GLU A 59 -19.76 1.64 -3.34
N ASN A 60 -18.73 2.08 -4.08
CA ASN A 60 -17.34 2.19 -3.61
C ASN A 60 -16.68 0.86 -3.23
N TYR A 61 -17.14 -0.25 -3.80
CA TYR A 61 -16.45 -1.53 -3.68
C TYR A 61 -15.54 -1.79 -4.88
N ILE A 62 -14.41 -2.44 -4.60
CA ILE A 62 -13.58 -3.09 -5.61
C ILE A 62 -13.80 -4.59 -5.51
N VAL A 63 -13.99 -5.24 -6.66
CA VAL A 63 -13.93 -6.69 -6.79
C VAL A 63 -12.66 -7.07 -7.54
N TYR A 64 -11.95 -8.06 -7.03
CA TYR A 64 -10.83 -8.69 -7.70
C TYR A 64 -11.27 -10.01 -8.34
N MET A 65 -10.92 -10.17 -9.60
CA MET A 65 -11.23 -11.33 -10.44
C MET A 65 -9.92 -11.96 -10.90
N PRO A 66 -9.53 -13.13 -10.39
CA PRO A 66 -8.31 -13.81 -10.80
C PRO A 66 -8.33 -14.24 -12.28
N LYS A 67 -7.14 -14.33 -12.90
CA LYS A 67 -6.95 -15.04 -14.16
C LYS A 67 -7.36 -16.50 -13.98
N GLY A 68 -7.96 -17.11 -15.00
CA GLY A 68 -8.48 -18.49 -14.96
C GLY A 68 -9.85 -18.63 -14.25
N SER A 69 -10.32 -17.59 -13.53
CA SER A 69 -11.59 -17.68 -12.82
C SER A 69 -12.80 -17.69 -13.78
N SER A 70 -13.81 -18.47 -13.38
CA SER A 70 -15.14 -18.47 -14.01
C SER A 70 -16.17 -17.99 -12.99
N TYR A 71 -17.06 -17.10 -13.40
CA TYR A 71 -18.08 -16.56 -12.49
C TYR A 71 -19.32 -16.07 -13.24
N SER A 72 -20.43 -15.96 -12.51
CA SER A 72 -21.62 -15.22 -12.92
C SER A 72 -21.85 -13.99 -12.04
N VAL A 73 -22.46 -12.96 -12.61
CA VAL A 73 -22.82 -11.75 -11.88
C VAL A 73 -24.33 -11.66 -11.81
N GLU A 74 -24.85 -11.63 -10.59
CA GLU A 74 -26.25 -11.33 -10.30
C GLU A 74 -26.38 -9.85 -9.97
N THR A 75 -27.29 -9.14 -10.63
CA THR A 75 -27.48 -7.68 -10.48
C THR A 75 -28.85 -7.41 -9.86
N LYS A 76 -28.87 -6.80 -8.68
CA LYS A 76 -30.09 -6.29 -8.04
C LYS A 76 -30.32 -4.81 -8.38
N ILE A 77 -29.29 -3.98 -8.24
CA ILE A 77 -29.33 -2.56 -8.61
C ILE A 77 -28.29 -2.36 -9.71
N PRO A 78 -28.71 -1.98 -10.93
CA PRO A 78 -27.81 -1.72 -12.03
C PRO A 78 -26.97 -0.47 -11.74
N GLY A 79 -25.66 -0.56 -11.96
CA GLY A 79 -24.74 0.55 -11.87
C GLY A 79 -23.48 0.25 -12.65
N GLY A 80 -22.78 1.29 -13.08
CA GLY A 80 -21.54 1.17 -13.84
C GLY A 80 -20.34 0.82 -12.95
N CYS A 81 -19.26 0.41 -13.60
CA CYS A 81 -17.98 0.24 -12.93
C CYS A 81 -16.82 0.62 -13.85
N TYR A 82 -15.72 1.06 -13.26
CA TYR A 82 -14.42 1.15 -13.94
C TYR A 82 -13.66 -0.15 -13.74
N ALA A 83 -13.09 -0.70 -14.81
CA ALA A 83 -12.33 -1.95 -14.73
C ALA A 83 -10.96 -1.81 -15.36
N ILE A 84 -9.96 -2.44 -14.73
CA ILE A 84 -8.61 -2.58 -15.27
C ILE A 84 -8.28 -4.07 -15.29
N ASN A 85 -7.96 -4.58 -16.48
CA ASN A 85 -7.49 -5.95 -16.68
C ASN A 85 -5.98 -5.94 -16.92
N PHE A 86 -5.26 -6.86 -16.28
CA PHE A 86 -3.80 -6.87 -16.27
C PHE A 86 -3.22 -8.28 -16.16
N GLN A 87 -1.92 -8.42 -16.46
CA GLN A 87 -1.12 -9.63 -16.27
C GLN A 87 -0.04 -9.38 -15.22
N ILE A 88 0.31 -10.41 -14.50
CA ILE A 88 1.45 -10.47 -13.60
C ILE A 88 2.40 -11.59 -14.05
N ASP A 89 3.67 -11.52 -13.67
CA ASP A 89 4.71 -12.47 -14.09
C ASP A 89 4.70 -13.79 -13.31
N GLU A 90 4.04 -13.81 -12.16
CA GLU A 90 4.01 -14.98 -11.30
C GLU A 90 2.73 -15.80 -11.48
N ALA A 91 2.87 -17.13 -11.45
CA ALA A 91 1.75 -18.06 -11.29
C ALA A 91 1.30 -18.06 -9.82
N VAL A 92 0.61 -17.02 -9.41
CA VAL A 92 0.07 -16.90 -8.05
C VAL A 92 -1.42 -17.14 -8.06
N ASP A 93 -1.85 -18.11 -7.26
CA ASP A 93 -3.28 -18.40 -7.05
C ASP A 93 -3.84 -17.47 -5.95
N PHE A 94 -4.30 -16.31 -6.36
CA PHE A 94 -5.04 -15.40 -5.49
C PHE A 94 -6.53 -15.73 -5.53
N GLN A 95 -7.14 -15.80 -4.35
CA GLN A 95 -8.60 -15.94 -4.27
C GLN A 95 -9.33 -14.67 -4.69
N PRO A 96 -10.51 -14.78 -5.31
CA PRO A 96 -11.36 -13.64 -5.57
C PRO A 96 -11.86 -13.00 -4.26
N PHE A 97 -12.02 -11.69 -4.25
CA PHE A 97 -12.53 -10.95 -3.10
C PHE A 97 -13.27 -9.68 -3.53
N SER A 98 -14.05 -9.12 -2.63
CA SER A 98 -14.55 -7.75 -2.71
C SER A 98 -14.18 -6.98 -1.45
N ILE A 99 -13.88 -5.69 -1.60
CA ILE A 99 -13.50 -4.81 -0.50
C ILE A 99 -14.12 -3.43 -0.70
N LYS A 100 -14.63 -2.83 0.39
CA LYS A 100 -15.09 -1.45 0.41
C LYS A 100 -13.90 -0.51 0.50
N ILE A 101 -13.85 0.50 -0.36
CA ILE A 101 -12.82 1.54 -0.37
C ILE A 101 -13.39 2.85 0.17
N LYS A 102 -12.64 3.48 1.05
CA LYS A 102 -13.02 4.75 1.69
C LYS A 102 -12.42 5.95 0.95
N SER A 103 -11.26 5.77 0.35
CA SER A 103 -10.50 6.85 -0.30
C SER A 103 -11.09 7.24 -1.65
N ALA A 104 -11.60 8.47 -1.77
CA ALA A 104 -12.08 9.03 -3.04
C ALA A 104 -10.99 9.05 -4.13
N SER A 105 -9.71 9.11 -3.74
CA SER A 105 -8.59 9.12 -4.69
C SER A 105 -8.42 7.81 -5.46
N VAL A 106 -8.99 6.70 -4.98
CA VAL A 106 -9.01 5.42 -5.71
C VAL A 106 -9.98 5.51 -6.90
N ALA A 107 -11.17 6.08 -6.71
CA ALA A 107 -12.12 6.31 -7.78
C ALA A 107 -11.53 7.20 -8.90
N GLU A 108 -10.82 8.27 -8.52
CA GLU A 108 -10.15 9.15 -9.48
C GLU A 108 -9.01 8.43 -10.22
N ALA A 109 -8.24 7.57 -9.56
CA ALA A 109 -7.20 6.77 -10.21
C ALA A 109 -7.78 5.82 -11.28
N PHE A 110 -8.93 5.18 -11.03
CA PHE A 110 -9.63 4.37 -12.03
C PHE A 110 -10.10 5.20 -13.23
N LYS A 111 -10.67 6.38 -13.00
CA LYS A 111 -11.08 7.31 -14.06
C LYS A 111 -9.89 7.78 -14.90
N THR A 112 -8.79 8.11 -14.23
CA THR A 112 -7.56 8.57 -14.89
C THR A 112 -6.92 7.44 -15.70
N ALA A 113 -6.87 6.22 -15.17
CA ALA A 113 -6.40 5.04 -15.91
C ALA A 113 -7.20 4.81 -17.18
N ARG A 114 -8.54 4.89 -17.11
CA ARG A 114 -9.40 4.83 -18.29
C ARG A 114 -9.09 5.94 -19.29
N LYS A 115 -8.97 7.20 -18.83
CA LYS A 115 -8.66 8.35 -19.69
C LYS A 115 -7.35 8.13 -20.45
N HIS A 116 -6.28 7.70 -19.78
CA HIS A 116 -5.01 7.37 -20.43
C HIS A 116 -5.20 6.28 -21.49
N TRP A 117 -5.96 5.23 -21.16
CA TRP A 117 -6.24 4.14 -22.07
C TRP A 117 -7.03 4.56 -23.31
N ASP A 118 -8.05 5.41 -23.18
CA ASP A 118 -8.90 5.87 -24.27
C ASP A 118 -8.16 6.81 -25.22
N LEU A 119 -7.36 7.75 -24.68
CA LEU A 119 -6.61 8.75 -25.46
C LEU A 119 -5.39 8.15 -26.19
N LYS A 120 -4.77 7.10 -25.65
CA LYS A 120 -3.59 6.43 -26.23
C LYS A 120 -2.42 7.37 -26.59
N GLU A 121 -2.27 8.46 -25.86
CA GLU A 121 -1.14 9.37 -25.99
C GLU A 121 0.19 8.66 -25.68
N ALA A 122 1.31 9.26 -26.09
CA ALA A 122 2.64 8.70 -25.81
C ALA A 122 2.80 8.36 -24.31
N GLY A 123 3.23 7.14 -23.99
CA GLY A 123 3.40 6.65 -22.63
C GLY A 123 2.11 6.19 -21.93
N TYR A 124 0.97 6.11 -22.61
CA TYR A 124 -0.31 5.73 -21.99
C TYR A 124 -0.27 4.40 -21.23
N LEU A 125 0.47 3.40 -21.74
CA LEU A 125 0.61 2.10 -21.06
C LEU A 125 1.29 2.25 -19.70
N MET A 126 2.38 3.04 -19.62
CA MET A 126 3.10 3.29 -18.37
C MET A 126 2.27 4.13 -17.41
N ARG A 127 1.56 5.15 -17.91
CA ARG A 127 0.63 5.94 -17.09
C ARG A 127 -0.50 5.10 -16.53
N THR A 128 -1.14 4.25 -17.35
CA THR A 128 -2.20 3.34 -16.88
C THR A 128 -1.68 2.34 -15.86
N LYS A 129 -0.44 1.82 -16.05
CA LYS A 129 0.22 0.93 -15.10
C LYS A 129 0.51 1.65 -13.77
N ALA A 130 0.97 2.90 -13.81
CA ALA A 130 1.20 3.72 -12.62
C ALA A 130 -0.08 3.92 -11.80
N GLU A 131 -1.22 4.21 -12.46
CA GLU A 131 -2.52 4.30 -11.79
C GLU A 131 -2.94 2.98 -11.16
N LEU A 132 -2.73 1.84 -11.84
CA LEU A 132 -3.02 0.52 -11.26
C LEU A 132 -2.15 0.24 -10.03
N CYS A 133 -0.86 0.55 -10.06
CA CYS A 133 0.04 0.43 -8.90
C CYS A 133 -0.44 1.32 -7.74
N ALA A 134 -0.85 2.56 -8.02
CA ALA A 134 -1.39 3.47 -7.01
C ALA A 134 -2.70 2.94 -6.39
N ILE A 135 -3.60 2.37 -7.20
CA ILE A 135 -4.84 1.73 -6.73
C ILE A 135 -4.51 0.58 -5.77
N ILE A 136 -3.63 -0.34 -6.19
CA ILE A 136 -3.25 -1.51 -5.39
C ILE A 136 -2.59 -1.08 -4.07
N SER A 137 -1.64 -0.15 -4.13
CA SER A 137 -0.97 0.39 -2.94
C SER A 137 -1.98 0.99 -1.93
N LYS A 138 -2.97 1.75 -2.41
CA LYS A 138 -4.02 2.32 -1.55
C LYS A 138 -4.93 1.25 -0.97
N MET A 139 -5.31 0.24 -1.77
CA MET A 139 -6.09 -0.91 -1.28
C MET A 139 -5.34 -1.66 -0.18
N GLN A 140 -4.06 -1.94 -0.38
CA GLN A 140 -3.20 -2.60 0.62
C GLN A 140 -3.11 -1.76 1.89
N LYS A 141 -2.87 -0.44 1.76
CA LYS A 141 -2.85 0.48 2.90
C LYS A 141 -4.17 0.47 3.68
N GLU A 142 -5.32 0.59 3.01
CA GLU A 142 -6.64 0.56 3.66
C GLU A 142 -6.96 -0.80 4.30
N TYR A 143 -6.49 -1.90 3.72
CA TYR A 143 -6.66 -3.25 4.27
C TYR A 143 -5.84 -3.46 5.55
N HIS A 144 -4.62 -2.92 5.61
CA HIS A 144 -3.72 -3.01 6.76
C HIS A 144 -3.92 -1.92 7.79
N ASP A 145 -4.65 -0.84 7.44
CA ASP A 145 -5.00 0.19 8.40
C ASP A 145 -6.11 -0.37 9.31
N PRO A 146 -5.76 -0.94 10.49
CA PRO A 146 -6.79 -1.44 11.38
C PRO A 146 -7.68 -0.25 11.69
N TYR A 147 -8.98 -0.45 11.65
CA TYR A 147 -9.96 0.50 12.14
C TYR A 147 -9.71 0.77 13.62
N LEU A 148 -8.65 1.53 13.90
CA LEU A 148 -8.49 2.18 15.19
C LEU A 148 -9.51 3.33 15.20
N PRO A 149 -10.35 3.41 16.26
CA PRO A 149 -11.26 4.54 16.40
C PRO A 149 -10.43 5.82 16.16
N LYS A 150 -10.89 6.69 15.29
CA LYS A 150 -10.25 7.96 14.88
C LYS A 150 -9.70 8.82 16.07
N SER A 151 -10.04 8.46 17.32
CA SER A 151 -9.78 9.26 18.51
C SER A 151 -8.32 9.25 18.98
N LYS A 152 -7.58 8.13 18.92
CA LYS A 152 -6.23 8.07 19.53
C LYS A 152 -5.09 8.26 18.53
N TYR A 153 -5.12 7.56 17.39
CA TYR A 153 -4.09 7.74 16.34
C TYR A 153 -4.16 9.13 15.70
N GLY A 154 -5.36 9.64 15.44
CA GLY A 154 -5.54 10.99 14.89
C GLY A 154 -4.89 12.09 15.73
N ILE A 155 -4.75 11.87 17.04
CA ILE A 155 -4.06 12.81 17.93
C ILE A 155 -2.55 12.84 17.64
N ILE A 156 -1.91 11.68 17.42
CA ILE A 156 -0.46 11.59 17.20
C ILE A 156 -0.05 11.61 15.74
N ALA A 157 -1.01 11.56 14.81
CA ALA A 157 -0.76 11.54 13.36
C ALA A 157 0.15 12.69 12.88
N PRO A 158 -0.01 13.96 13.32
CA PRO A 158 0.89 15.04 12.91
C PRO A 158 2.36 14.80 13.29
N ALA A 159 2.61 14.24 14.48
CA ALA A 159 3.96 13.89 14.89
C ALA A 159 4.53 12.72 14.12
N VAL A 160 3.72 11.71 13.78
CA VAL A 160 4.14 10.56 12.98
C VAL A 160 4.50 11.00 11.56
N GLU A 161 3.71 11.89 10.97
CA GLU A 161 3.96 12.47 9.65
C GLU A 161 5.29 13.25 9.65
N HIS A 162 5.49 14.12 10.65
CA HIS A 162 6.75 14.83 10.82
C HIS A 162 7.96 13.90 11.01
N ILE A 163 7.82 12.83 11.79
CA ILE A 163 8.88 11.82 11.95
C ILE A 163 9.20 11.19 10.59
N ASN A 164 8.21 10.75 9.83
CA ASN A 164 8.42 10.08 8.55
C ASN A 164 9.15 10.95 7.53
N GLU A 165 8.88 12.25 7.54
CA GLU A 165 9.50 13.22 6.63
C GLU A 165 10.91 13.62 7.05
N ASN A 166 11.20 13.66 8.36
CA ASN A 166 12.39 14.36 8.88
C ASN A 166 13.33 13.51 9.74
N PHE A 167 13.06 12.19 9.93
CA PHE A 167 13.85 11.35 10.86
C PHE A 167 15.35 11.28 10.57
N GLY A 168 15.76 11.52 9.30
CA GLY A 168 17.16 11.49 8.87
C GLY A 168 17.86 12.86 8.85
N THR A 169 17.12 13.96 8.95
CA THR A 169 17.63 15.31 8.74
C THR A 169 17.60 16.19 9.99
N GLU A 170 16.68 15.93 10.92
CA GLU A 170 16.48 16.75 12.09
C GLU A 170 16.70 15.98 13.40
N ALA A 171 17.15 16.70 14.43
CA ALA A 171 17.21 16.18 15.78
C ALA A 171 15.79 16.12 16.37
N MET A 172 15.23 14.92 16.45
CA MET A 172 13.89 14.68 16.97
C MET A 172 13.87 14.76 18.50
N ASN A 173 13.04 15.63 19.06
CA ASN A 173 12.79 15.66 20.48
C ASN A 173 11.29 15.50 20.80
N ILE A 174 11.01 14.88 21.95
CA ILE A 174 9.64 14.54 22.35
C ILE A 174 8.78 15.79 22.59
N SER A 175 9.38 16.86 23.10
CA SER A 175 8.65 18.11 23.38
C SER A 175 8.13 18.74 22.08
N HIS A 176 8.96 18.76 21.02
CA HIS A 176 8.53 19.23 19.71
C HIS A 176 7.44 18.32 19.12
N LEU A 177 7.65 16.99 19.12
CA LEU A 177 6.66 16.05 18.58
C LEU A 177 5.31 16.12 19.30
N SER A 178 5.32 16.26 20.63
CA SER A 178 4.08 16.40 21.41
C SER A 178 3.38 17.73 21.16
N SER A 179 4.15 18.82 20.92
CA SER A 179 3.59 20.14 20.59
C SER A 179 2.86 20.16 19.25
N LEU A 180 3.36 19.39 18.24
CA LEU A 180 2.66 19.22 16.96
C LEU A 180 1.28 18.58 17.11
N CYS A 181 1.11 17.79 18.17
CA CYS A 181 -0.13 17.10 18.50
C CYS A 181 -1.02 17.88 19.49
N GLY A 182 -0.55 19.00 20.02
CA GLY A 182 -1.25 19.80 21.05
C GLY A 182 -1.46 19.07 22.38
N ILE A 183 -0.56 18.14 22.75
CA ILE A 183 -0.66 17.31 23.97
C ILE A 183 0.63 17.32 24.79
N THR A 184 0.57 16.84 26.04
CA THR A 184 1.78 16.75 26.87
C THR A 184 2.72 15.65 26.41
N PRO A 185 4.05 15.77 26.67
CA PRO A 185 5.04 14.74 26.33
C PRO A 185 4.73 13.37 26.93
N GLU A 186 4.20 13.31 28.14
CA GLU A 186 3.83 12.07 28.84
C GLU A 186 2.66 11.37 28.13
N TYR A 187 1.64 12.15 27.76
CA TYR A 187 0.48 11.63 27.04
C TYR A 187 0.85 11.17 25.64
N PHE A 188 1.70 11.93 24.95
CA PHE A 188 2.26 11.55 23.65
C PHE A 188 2.99 10.21 23.72
N ARG A 189 3.95 10.02 24.65
CA ARG A 189 4.68 8.76 24.82
C ARG A 189 3.75 7.58 25.08
N ARG A 190 2.70 7.78 25.89
CA ARG A 190 1.71 6.73 26.17
C ARG A 190 0.94 6.34 24.93
N LEU A 191 0.35 7.30 24.20
CA LEU A 191 -0.40 7.04 22.97
C LEU A 191 0.46 6.41 21.89
N PHE A 192 1.70 6.90 21.74
CA PHE A 192 2.63 6.38 20.76
C PHE A 192 2.98 4.92 21.05
N ARG A 193 3.25 4.57 22.33
CA ARG A 193 3.53 3.19 22.73
C ARG A 193 2.31 2.28 22.60
N GLU A 194 1.13 2.76 22.95
CA GLU A 194 -0.13 2.03 22.74
C GLU A 194 -0.35 1.68 21.26
N HIS A 195 0.07 2.56 20.35
CA HIS A 195 -0.15 2.38 18.92
C HIS A 195 0.96 1.58 18.22
N PHE A 196 2.22 1.93 18.47
CA PHE A 196 3.38 1.35 17.77
C PHE A 196 4.11 0.24 18.56
N GLY A 197 3.74 0.00 19.81
CA GLY A 197 4.42 -0.97 20.70
C GLY A 197 5.78 -0.49 21.21
N ASP A 198 6.27 0.66 20.72
CA ASP A 198 7.59 1.22 21.01
C ASP A 198 7.51 2.65 21.55
N SER A 199 8.59 3.10 22.19
CA SER A 199 8.73 4.54 22.49
C SER A 199 9.02 5.32 21.19
N PRO A 200 8.64 6.60 21.08
CA PRO A 200 8.92 7.41 19.91
C PRO A 200 10.40 7.42 19.50
N ILE A 201 11.31 7.55 20.45
CA ILE A 201 12.76 7.56 20.18
C ILE A 201 13.25 6.19 19.69
N SER A 202 12.76 5.09 20.29
CA SER A 202 13.08 3.73 19.80
C SER A 202 12.60 3.52 18.38
N TYR A 203 11.41 3.98 18.08
CA TYR A 203 10.82 3.92 16.73
C TYR A 203 11.66 4.69 15.70
N ILE A 204 12.04 5.94 16.03
CA ILE A 204 12.90 6.78 15.17
C ILE A 204 14.25 6.11 14.95
N ASN A 205 14.87 5.55 15.99
CA ASN A 205 16.15 4.85 15.87
C ASN A 205 16.03 3.61 14.98
N LYS A 206 14.93 2.84 15.08
CA LYS A 206 14.68 1.71 14.17
C LYS A 206 14.55 2.17 12.71
N MET A 207 13.88 3.29 12.45
CA MET A 207 13.78 3.86 11.11
C MET A 207 15.15 4.27 10.56
N LYS A 208 15.97 4.95 11.38
CA LYS A 208 17.34 5.35 11.01
C LYS A 208 18.19 4.13 10.66
N ILE A 209 18.14 3.07 11.47
CA ILE A 209 18.88 1.84 11.19
C ILE A 209 18.39 1.16 9.92
N LYS A 210 17.07 1.04 9.72
CA LYS A 210 16.50 0.47 8.49
C LYS A 210 16.96 1.24 7.24
N LYS A 211 16.98 2.57 7.30
CA LYS A 211 17.51 3.40 6.22
C LYS A 211 18.99 3.10 5.94
N ALA A 212 19.80 2.93 7.01
CA ALA A 212 21.21 2.60 6.86
C ALA A 212 21.40 1.19 6.25
N GLU A 213 20.58 0.21 6.63
CA GLU A 213 20.59 -1.13 6.01
C GLU A 213 20.31 -1.04 4.51
N GLU A 214 19.28 -0.30 4.10
CA GLU A 214 18.94 -0.09 2.69
C GLU A 214 20.09 0.55 1.90
N LEU A 215 20.73 1.58 2.48
CA LEU A 215 21.86 2.25 1.85
C LEU A 215 23.07 1.33 1.71
N LEU A 216 23.42 0.58 2.77
CA LEU A 216 24.53 -0.38 2.73
C LEU A 216 24.24 -1.55 1.79
N SER A 217 23.00 -2.05 1.77
CA SER A 217 22.59 -3.13 0.86
C SER A 217 22.64 -2.74 -0.61
N SER A 218 22.53 -1.45 -0.93
CA SER A 218 22.66 -0.98 -2.32
C SER A 218 24.08 -1.09 -2.86
N GLY A 219 25.09 -1.24 -2.00
CA GLY A 219 26.51 -1.25 -2.37
C GLY A 219 27.06 0.10 -2.88
N MET A 220 26.21 1.15 -2.91
CA MET A 220 26.58 2.47 -3.46
C MET A 220 27.16 3.43 -2.42
N TYR A 221 27.02 3.13 -1.13
CA TYR A 221 27.38 4.05 -0.05
C TYR A 221 28.38 3.41 0.89
N SER A 222 29.38 4.19 1.31
CA SER A 222 30.28 3.83 2.39
C SER A 222 29.54 3.81 3.74
N ILE A 223 30.14 3.17 4.74
CA ILE A 223 29.59 3.12 6.09
C ILE A 223 29.38 4.53 6.67
N SER A 224 30.32 5.45 6.41
CA SER A 224 30.22 6.83 6.88
C SER A 224 29.08 7.60 6.20
N GLU A 225 28.93 7.43 4.88
CA GLU A 225 27.81 8.02 4.13
C GLU A 225 26.46 7.45 4.57
N ALA A 226 26.35 6.13 4.73
CA ALA A 226 25.12 5.49 5.21
C ALA A 226 24.73 5.98 6.61
N ALA A 227 25.70 6.14 7.52
CA ALA A 227 25.47 6.71 8.84
C ALA A 227 24.96 8.15 8.75
N TYR A 228 25.64 9.00 8.00
CA TYR A 228 25.27 10.40 7.83
C TYR A 228 23.87 10.57 7.20
N LEU A 229 23.62 9.89 6.09
CA LEU A 229 22.33 9.94 5.37
C LEU A 229 21.16 9.32 6.17
N SER A 230 21.48 8.54 7.19
CA SER A 230 20.49 8.00 8.14
C SER A 230 20.31 8.87 9.39
N GLY A 231 20.96 10.05 9.45
CA GLY A 231 20.83 11.02 10.53
C GLY A 231 21.66 10.74 11.77
N TYR A 232 22.83 10.09 11.60
CA TYR A 232 23.85 9.92 12.67
C TYR A 232 25.00 10.88 12.42
N THR A 233 25.32 11.67 13.44
CA THR A 233 26.48 12.58 13.43
C THR A 233 27.74 11.94 14.01
N ASP A 234 27.60 10.85 14.77
CA ASP A 234 28.68 10.10 15.41
C ASP A 234 28.72 8.66 14.88
N LEU A 235 29.81 8.31 14.22
CA LEU A 235 30.01 6.99 13.61
C LEU A 235 30.13 5.86 14.64
N SER A 236 30.68 6.17 15.84
CA SER A 236 30.82 5.20 16.92
C SER A 236 29.45 4.90 17.53
N HIS A 237 28.62 5.91 17.72
CA HIS A 237 27.24 5.75 18.16
C HIS A 237 26.43 4.97 17.11
N PHE A 238 26.54 5.33 15.83
CA PHE A 238 25.93 4.59 14.73
C PHE A 238 26.30 3.10 14.75
N SER A 239 27.59 2.78 14.82
CA SER A 239 28.05 1.39 14.75
C SER A 239 27.52 0.53 15.89
N ARG A 240 27.40 1.10 17.11
CA ARG A 240 26.82 0.41 18.26
C ARG A 240 25.31 0.20 18.09
N GLU A 241 24.56 1.22 17.64
CA GLU A 241 23.13 1.12 17.41
C GLU A 241 22.83 0.13 16.26
N PHE A 242 23.58 0.20 15.18
CA PHE A 242 23.44 -0.72 14.05
C PHE A 242 23.65 -2.17 14.50
N LYS A 243 24.75 -2.46 15.19
CA LYS A 243 25.03 -3.82 15.71
C LYS A 243 23.94 -4.28 16.69
N ARG A 244 23.42 -3.39 17.52
CA ARG A 244 22.36 -3.71 18.49
C ARG A 244 21.06 -4.12 17.80
N HIS A 245 20.71 -3.48 16.67
CA HIS A 245 19.44 -3.72 15.95
C HIS A 245 19.55 -4.82 14.91
N VAL A 246 20.68 -4.90 14.19
CA VAL A 246 20.88 -5.82 13.05
C VAL A 246 21.60 -7.10 13.48
N GLY A 247 22.31 -7.07 14.61
CA GLY A 247 23.11 -8.20 15.12
C GLY A 247 24.53 -8.27 14.53
N LEU A 248 24.84 -7.51 13.48
CA LEU A 248 26.13 -7.44 12.81
C LEU A 248 26.69 -6.01 12.85
N ALA A 249 28.01 -5.87 12.89
CA ALA A 249 28.61 -4.55 12.71
C ALA A 249 28.41 -4.06 11.25
N PRO A 250 28.32 -2.73 11.00
CA PRO A 250 28.14 -2.20 9.64
C PRO A 250 29.15 -2.74 8.63
N LYS A 251 30.43 -2.92 9.04
CA LYS A 251 31.49 -3.47 8.21
C LYS A 251 31.28 -4.94 7.84
N GLU A 252 30.75 -5.73 8.77
CA GLU A 252 30.43 -7.14 8.54
C GLU A 252 29.19 -7.30 7.66
N TYR A 253 28.26 -6.36 7.79
CA TYR A 253 27.03 -6.32 7.01
C TYR A 253 27.30 -5.97 5.54
N SER A 254 28.04 -4.88 5.27
CA SER A 254 28.43 -4.48 3.90
C SER A 254 29.35 -5.46 3.18
N GLY A 255 30.09 -6.30 3.89
CA GLY A 255 30.96 -7.34 3.31
C GLY A 255 30.25 -8.63 2.94
N LYS A 256 28.94 -8.77 3.24
CA LYS A 256 28.12 -9.95 2.91
C LYS A 256 27.25 -9.75 1.67
N ILE A 257 27.24 -8.57 1.12
CA ILE A 257 26.52 -8.19 -0.10
C ILE A 257 27.50 -8.17 -1.26
#